data_21a28c80fc9029f25fb3b9cf745e96c7
#
_entry.id   21a28c80fc9029f25fb3b9cf745e96c7
#
_cell.length_a   1.000
_cell.length_b   1.000
_cell.length_c   1.000
_cell.angle_alpha   90.00
_cell.angle_beta   90.00
_cell.angle_gamma   90.00
#
_symmetry.space_group_name_H-M   'P 1'
#
loop_
_entity.id
_entity.type
_entity.pdbx_description
1 polymer ?
#
loop_
_entity_poly.entity_id
_entity_poly.type
_entity_poly.pdbx_seq_one_letter_code
_entity_poly.pdbx_strand_id
1 'polypeptide(L)'
;MNRTKLAIVDTFWQLLEEKPYQKITVQDIVDRCRVNRNTFYYHFQDIPSLAEWSVETWADAVIKNRGVLESPASCISYMAEECTKRKTALLHLYRSAKKEFFLGYLNKMAEHVIHSYVETKEGYLTFDEEKTKILMKYYKCTLIGILLDWLESDASYDLIAFCGDFC
;
A
#
# COMPACT_ATOMS: atom_id res chain seq x y z
N MET A 1 -14.24 8.09 11.82
CA MET A 1 -14.08 6.81 11.11
C MET A 1 -14.74 5.69 11.91
N ASN A 2 -15.49 4.77 11.30
CA ASN A 2 -16.26 3.75 12.03
C ASN A 2 -15.30 2.69 12.61
N ARG A 3 -15.34 2.51 13.96
CA ARG A 3 -14.48 1.56 14.69
C ARG A 3 -14.57 0.13 14.16
N THR A 4 -15.77 -0.31 13.81
CA THR A 4 -16.01 -1.66 13.28
C THR A 4 -15.34 -1.87 11.92
N LYS A 5 -15.42 -0.88 11.04
CA LYS A 5 -14.77 -0.93 9.72
C LYS A 5 -13.25 -1.07 9.87
N LEU A 6 -12.65 -0.33 10.79
CA LEU A 6 -11.21 -0.44 11.09
C LEU A 6 -10.84 -1.80 11.68
N ALA A 7 -11.62 -2.32 12.62
CA ALA A 7 -11.37 -3.64 13.19
C ALA A 7 -11.40 -4.75 12.12
N ILE A 8 -12.29 -4.65 11.13
CA ILE A 8 -12.34 -5.57 9.98
C ILE A 8 -11.05 -5.47 9.16
N VAL A 9 -10.57 -4.26 8.88
CA VAL A 9 -9.33 -4.01 8.12
C VAL A 9 -8.11 -4.51 8.88
N ASP A 10 -7.99 -4.21 10.16
CA ASP A 10 -6.88 -4.68 11.00
C ASP A 10 -6.85 -6.21 11.03
N THR A 11 -8.01 -6.84 11.16
CA THR A 11 -8.15 -8.30 11.11
C THR A 11 -7.74 -8.87 9.75
N PHE A 12 -8.09 -8.22 8.67
CA PHE A 12 -7.67 -8.64 7.32
C PHE A 12 -6.14 -8.62 7.17
N TRP A 13 -5.47 -7.56 7.62
CA TRP A 13 -4.01 -7.49 7.65
C TRP A 13 -3.38 -8.59 8.50
N GLN A 14 -3.93 -8.87 9.70
CA GLN A 14 -3.45 -9.97 10.55
C GLN A 14 -3.60 -11.32 9.86
N LEU A 15 -4.73 -11.56 9.19
CA LEU A 15 -4.94 -12.80 8.44
C LEU A 15 -3.99 -12.94 7.25
N LEU A 16 -3.63 -11.83 6.59
CA LEU A 16 -2.62 -11.82 5.53
C LEU A 16 -1.21 -12.15 6.04
N GLU A 17 -0.87 -11.87 7.30
CA GLU A 17 0.40 -12.33 7.89
C GLU A 17 0.40 -13.85 8.12
N GLU A 18 -0.76 -14.47 8.31
CA GLU A 18 -0.89 -15.88 8.68
C GLU A 18 -1.11 -16.82 7.47
N LYS A 19 -1.80 -16.36 6.44
CA LYS A 19 -2.21 -17.20 5.31
C LYS A 19 -2.37 -16.44 3.99
N PRO A 20 -2.22 -17.15 2.84
CA PRO A 20 -2.43 -16.57 1.52
C PRO A 20 -3.81 -15.94 1.36
N TYR A 21 -3.86 -14.80 0.64
CA TYR A 21 -5.09 -14.05 0.37
C TYR A 21 -6.27 -14.92 -0.10
N GLN A 22 -6.03 -15.88 -1.00
CA GLN A 22 -7.07 -16.77 -1.55
C GLN A 22 -7.72 -17.69 -0.49
N LYS A 23 -7.07 -17.87 0.66
CA LYS A 23 -7.57 -18.70 1.78
C LYS A 23 -8.32 -17.86 2.83
N ILE A 24 -8.34 -16.55 2.68
CA ILE A 24 -9.06 -15.66 3.60
C ILE A 24 -10.54 -15.65 3.21
N THR A 25 -11.40 -15.93 4.17
CA THR A 25 -12.85 -15.95 4.00
C THR A 25 -13.52 -14.87 4.86
N VAL A 26 -14.75 -14.49 4.48
CA VAL A 26 -15.57 -13.61 5.32
C VAL A 26 -15.76 -14.21 6.71
N GLN A 27 -15.89 -15.55 6.80
CA GLN A 27 -16.05 -16.24 8.09
C GLN A 27 -14.83 -16.03 9.00
N ASP A 28 -13.60 -16.18 8.47
CA ASP A 28 -12.38 -15.92 9.25
C ASP A 28 -12.35 -14.52 9.85
N ILE A 29 -12.78 -13.52 9.06
CA ILE A 29 -12.79 -12.12 9.47
C ILE A 29 -13.83 -11.88 10.56
N VAL A 30 -15.08 -12.31 10.34
CA VAL A 30 -16.17 -12.04 11.29
C VAL A 30 -15.99 -12.77 12.62
N ASP A 31 -15.45 -14.00 12.58
CA ASP A 31 -15.15 -14.76 13.81
C ASP A 31 -14.06 -14.07 14.63
N ARG A 32 -13.00 -13.59 13.97
CA ARG A 32 -11.90 -12.92 14.67
C ARG A 32 -12.29 -11.52 15.18
N CYS A 33 -13.06 -10.74 14.38
CA CYS A 33 -13.60 -9.45 14.79
C CYS A 33 -14.74 -9.55 15.82
N ARG A 34 -15.31 -10.75 16.02
CA ARG A 34 -16.52 -10.97 16.82
C ARG A 34 -17.70 -10.14 16.35
N VAL A 35 -17.89 -10.05 15.04
CA VAL A 35 -19.03 -9.40 14.39
C VAL A 35 -19.83 -10.43 13.60
N ASN A 36 -21.05 -10.10 13.18
CA ASN A 36 -21.82 -10.98 12.29
C ASN A 36 -21.55 -10.67 10.81
N ARG A 37 -21.94 -11.61 9.93
CA ARG A 37 -21.78 -11.45 8.47
C ARG A 37 -22.48 -10.21 7.91
N ASN A 38 -23.66 -9.86 8.45
CA ASN A 38 -24.39 -8.67 7.99
C ASN A 38 -23.58 -7.40 8.26
N THR A 39 -22.86 -7.34 9.39
CA THR A 39 -21.96 -6.23 9.72
C THR A 39 -20.80 -6.15 8.73
N PHE A 40 -20.23 -7.27 8.30
CA PHE A 40 -19.22 -7.28 7.25
C PHE A 40 -19.79 -6.70 5.94
N TYR A 41 -20.94 -7.24 5.46
CA TYR A 41 -21.57 -6.83 4.20
C TYR A 41 -22.13 -5.40 4.24
N TYR A 42 -22.38 -4.84 5.42
CA TYR A 42 -22.70 -3.43 5.57
C TYR A 42 -21.49 -2.51 5.21
N HIS A 43 -20.27 -2.98 5.44
CA HIS A 43 -19.05 -2.20 5.22
C HIS A 43 -18.35 -2.52 3.89
N PHE A 44 -18.38 -3.78 3.47
CA PHE A 44 -17.64 -4.28 2.30
C PHE A 44 -18.50 -5.27 1.52
N GLN A 45 -18.50 -5.13 0.20
CA GLN A 45 -19.25 -6.02 -0.68
C GLN A 45 -18.69 -7.45 -0.66
N ASP A 46 -17.35 -7.57 -0.61
CA ASP A 46 -16.59 -8.82 -0.69
C ASP A 46 -15.16 -8.64 -0.16
N ILE A 47 -14.36 -9.72 -0.20
CA ILE A 47 -12.95 -9.67 0.18
C ILE A 47 -12.11 -8.77 -0.75
N PRO A 48 -12.30 -8.77 -2.09
CA PRO A 48 -11.61 -7.81 -2.96
C PRO A 48 -11.83 -6.34 -2.59
N SER A 49 -13.07 -5.94 -2.32
CA SER A 49 -13.38 -4.55 -1.92
C SER A 49 -12.79 -4.20 -0.55
N LEU A 50 -12.72 -5.17 0.38
CA LEU A 50 -11.99 -5.00 1.64
C LEU A 50 -10.49 -4.83 1.40
N ALA A 51 -9.88 -5.64 0.53
CA ALA A 51 -8.46 -5.55 0.21
C ALA A 51 -8.11 -4.19 -0.41
N GLU A 52 -8.90 -3.73 -1.39
CA GLU A 52 -8.73 -2.41 -2.02
C GLU A 52 -8.75 -1.30 -0.98
N TRP A 53 -9.80 -1.26 -0.17
CA TRP A 53 -9.94 -0.24 0.87
C TRP A 53 -8.84 -0.31 1.93
N SER A 54 -8.37 -1.52 2.26
CA SER A 54 -7.29 -1.73 3.24
C SER A 54 -5.96 -1.17 2.74
N VAL A 55 -5.63 -1.40 1.46
CA VAL A 55 -4.41 -0.87 0.84
C VAL A 55 -4.48 0.66 0.71
N GLU A 56 -5.62 1.21 0.27
CA GLU A 56 -5.82 2.67 0.19
C GLU A 56 -5.68 3.35 1.55
N THR A 57 -6.33 2.79 2.59
CA THR A 57 -6.26 3.34 3.95
C THR A 57 -4.85 3.24 4.54
N TRP A 58 -4.11 2.18 4.22
CA TRP A 58 -2.73 2.04 4.63
C TRP A 58 -1.85 3.09 3.94
N ALA A 59 -2.00 3.30 2.64
CA ALA A 59 -1.29 4.35 1.91
C ALA A 59 -1.57 5.74 2.49
N ASP A 60 -2.83 6.05 2.78
CA ASP A 60 -3.24 7.29 3.44
C ASP A 60 -2.55 7.49 4.81
N ALA A 61 -2.49 6.43 5.61
CA ALA A 61 -1.84 6.47 6.91
C ALA A 61 -0.33 6.69 6.80
N VAL A 62 0.31 6.06 5.81
CA VAL A 62 1.73 6.24 5.50
C VAL A 62 2.03 7.70 5.17
N ILE A 63 1.21 8.33 4.33
CA ILE A 63 1.38 9.72 3.94
C ILE A 63 1.16 10.67 5.13
N LYS A 64 0.10 10.46 5.91
CA LYS A 64 -0.28 11.35 7.03
C LYS A 64 0.70 11.29 8.22
N ASN A 65 1.32 10.14 8.46
CA ASN A 65 2.11 9.93 9.68
C ASN A 65 3.50 10.58 9.65
N ARG A 66 3.98 11.07 8.50
CA ARG A 66 5.35 11.61 8.41
C ARG A 66 5.47 13.09 8.05
N GLY A 67 4.41 13.88 8.11
CA GLY A 67 4.53 15.32 7.78
C GLY A 67 5.15 15.55 6.40
N VAL A 68 5.69 16.72 6.15
CA VAL A 68 6.30 17.06 4.86
C VAL A 68 7.59 16.24 4.67
N LEU A 69 7.56 15.23 3.79
CA LEU A 69 8.75 14.52 3.35
C LEU A 69 9.68 15.51 2.64
N GLU A 70 10.94 15.57 3.06
CA GLU A 70 11.88 16.60 2.61
C GLU A 70 12.33 16.42 1.16
N SER A 71 12.33 15.17 0.67
CA SER A 71 12.76 14.83 -0.68
C SER A 71 12.00 13.62 -1.23
N PRO A 72 11.98 13.41 -2.58
CA PRO A 72 11.46 12.18 -3.17
C PRO A 72 12.18 10.92 -2.66
N ALA A 73 13.47 11.04 -2.40
CA ALA A 73 14.32 10.00 -1.85
C ALA A 73 13.84 9.54 -0.46
N SER A 74 13.58 10.48 0.44
CA SER A 74 13.04 10.17 1.76
C SER A 74 11.64 9.52 1.69
N CYS A 75 10.86 9.83 0.65
CA CYS A 75 9.59 9.17 0.38
C CYS A 75 9.78 7.69 0.00
N ILE A 76 10.74 7.40 -0.88
CA ILE A 76 11.07 6.03 -1.31
C ILE A 76 11.58 5.21 -0.12
N SER A 77 12.52 5.73 0.66
CA SER A 77 13.06 5.05 1.84
C SER A 77 11.96 4.74 2.87
N TYR A 78 11.07 5.68 3.10
CA TYR A 78 9.95 5.48 4.02
C TYR A 78 8.96 4.41 3.52
N MET A 79 8.63 4.42 2.22
CA MET A 79 7.82 3.37 1.62
C MET A 79 8.48 2.00 1.74
N ALA A 80 9.80 1.91 1.58
CA ALA A 80 10.57 0.68 1.77
C ALA A 80 10.46 0.17 3.22
N GLU A 81 10.56 1.04 4.22
CA GLU A 81 10.34 0.69 5.63
C GLU A 81 8.94 0.13 5.87
N GLU A 82 7.90 0.80 5.37
CA GLU A 82 6.51 0.40 5.55
C GLU A 82 6.18 -0.92 4.82
N CYS A 83 6.74 -1.14 3.62
CA CYS A 83 6.64 -2.40 2.91
C CYS A 83 7.34 -3.54 3.66
N THR A 84 8.53 -3.28 4.20
CA THR A 84 9.29 -4.28 4.97
C THR A 84 8.56 -4.71 6.24
N LYS A 85 7.89 -3.80 6.94
CA LYS A 85 7.05 -4.11 8.12
C LYS A 85 5.88 -5.05 7.78
N ARG A 86 5.40 -5.04 6.54
CA ARG A 86 4.28 -5.86 6.04
C ARG A 86 4.71 -6.92 5.02
N LYS A 87 5.98 -7.30 5.04
CA LYS A 87 6.60 -8.21 4.07
C LYS A 87 5.76 -9.44 3.79
N THR A 88 5.38 -10.18 4.83
CA THR A 88 4.63 -11.45 4.70
C THR A 88 3.24 -11.21 4.11
N ALA A 89 2.52 -10.20 4.60
CA ALA A 89 1.20 -9.84 4.09
C ALA A 89 1.25 -9.44 2.61
N LEU A 90 2.25 -8.64 2.21
CA LEU A 90 2.44 -8.21 0.83
C LEU A 90 2.79 -9.39 -0.08
N LEU A 91 3.65 -10.32 0.35
CA LEU A 91 3.96 -11.55 -0.39
C LEU A 91 2.72 -12.44 -0.55
N HIS A 92 1.92 -12.63 0.51
CA HIS A 92 0.69 -13.41 0.44
C HIS A 92 -0.36 -12.76 -0.48
N LEU A 93 -0.44 -11.44 -0.48
CA LEU A 93 -1.31 -10.70 -1.38
C LEU A 93 -0.82 -10.81 -2.84
N TYR A 94 0.47 -10.55 -3.09
CA TYR A 94 1.09 -10.60 -4.40
C TYR A 94 0.97 -11.98 -5.07
N ARG A 95 1.30 -13.05 -4.33
CA ARG A 95 1.26 -14.43 -4.85
C ARG A 95 -0.14 -14.96 -5.09
N SER A 96 -1.14 -14.41 -4.43
CA SER A 96 -2.50 -14.93 -4.40
C SER A 96 -3.49 -14.10 -5.18
N ALA A 97 -3.24 -12.81 -5.38
CA ALA A 97 -4.10 -11.94 -6.16
C ALA A 97 -3.93 -12.20 -7.66
N LYS A 98 -4.98 -12.01 -8.44
CA LYS A 98 -4.78 -11.91 -9.89
C LYS A 98 -3.83 -10.76 -10.13
N LYS A 99 -2.74 -10.99 -10.89
CA LYS A 99 -1.65 -10.02 -11.12
C LYS A 99 -2.18 -8.63 -11.54
N GLU A 100 -3.23 -8.59 -12.32
CA GLU A 100 -3.89 -7.36 -12.77
C GLU A 100 -4.49 -6.54 -11.62
N PHE A 101 -5.16 -7.18 -10.64
CA PHE A 101 -5.71 -6.50 -9.48
C PHE A 101 -4.59 -5.93 -8.59
N PHE A 102 -3.56 -6.73 -8.34
CA PHE A 102 -2.42 -6.28 -7.53
C PHE A 102 -1.71 -5.07 -8.17
N LEU A 103 -1.45 -5.13 -9.48
CA LEU A 103 -0.88 -4.00 -10.24
C LEU A 103 -1.79 -2.78 -10.20
N GLY A 104 -3.11 -2.96 -10.28
CA GLY A 104 -4.08 -1.89 -10.12
C GLY A 104 -3.97 -1.18 -8.77
N TYR A 105 -3.84 -1.95 -7.67
CA TYR A 105 -3.64 -1.38 -6.32
C TYR A 105 -2.32 -0.64 -6.20
N LEU A 106 -1.23 -1.21 -6.71
CA LEU A 106 0.08 -0.55 -6.68
C LEU A 106 0.09 0.76 -7.47
N ASN A 107 -0.54 0.78 -8.65
CA ASN A 107 -0.64 2.01 -9.44
C ASN A 107 -1.41 3.10 -8.69
N LYS A 108 -2.59 2.79 -8.15
CA LYS A 108 -3.39 3.74 -7.36
C LYS A 108 -2.62 4.26 -6.14
N MET A 109 -1.96 3.36 -5.41
CA MET A 109 -1.16 3.71 -4.24
C MET A 109 0.01 4.63 -4.61
N ALA A 110 0.78 4.28 -5.64
CA ALA A 110 1.92 5.07 -6.07
C ALA A 110 1.48 6.45 -6.59
N GLU A 111 0.39 6.54 -7.36
CA GLU A 111 -0.19 7.82 -7.80
C GLU A 111 -0.60 8.68 -6.61
N HIS A 112 -1.28 8.09 -5.63
CA HIS A 112 -1.74 8.82 -4.44
C HIS A 112 -0.56 9.36 -3.61
N VAL A 113 0.47 8.55 -3.36
CA VAL A 113 1.68 8.95 -2.63
C VAL A 113 2.39 10.11 -3.34
N ILE A 114 2.58 10.00 -4.66
CA ILE A 114 3.30 11.01 -5.43
C ILE A 114 2.49 12.30 -5.53
N HIS A 115 1.17 12.19 -5.77
CA HIS A 115 0.29 13.37 -5.83
C HIS A 115 0.29 14.14 -4.51
N SER A 116 0.15 13.43 -3.39
CA SER A 116 0.20 14.04 -2.06
C SER A 116 1.55 14.70 -1.77
N TYR A 117 2.67 14.09 -2.24
CA TYR A 117 3.98 14.72 -2.12
C TYR A 117 4.07 16.03 -2.92
N VAL A 118 3.61 16.02 -4.17
CA VAL A 118 3.63 17.21 -5.04
C VAL A 118 2.77 18.33 -4.46
N GLU A 119 1.57 18.03 -3.97
CA GLU A 119 0.67 19.00 -3.32
C GLU A 119 1.32 19.66 -2.10
N THR A 120 2.06 18.89 -1.28
CA THR A 120 2.77 19.46 -0.11
C THR A 120 3.93 20.38 -0.50
N LYS A 121 4.41 20.30 -1.73
CA LYS A 121 5.51 21.10 -2.29
C LYS A 121 5.02 22.18 -3.27
N GLU A 122 3.71 22.37 -3.44
CA GLU A 122 3.18 23.50 -4.21
C GLU A 122 3.77 24.81 -3.70
N GLY A 123 4.39 25.56 -4.62
CA GLY A 123 5.13 26.79 -4.32
C GLY A 123 6.64 26.63 -4.12
N TYR A 124 7.17 25.41 -3.95
CA TYR A 124 8.63 25.14 -3.89
C TYR A 124 9.16 24.48 -5.15
N LEU A 125 8.28 23.83 -5.95
CA LEU A 125 8.67 23.25 -7.22
C LEU A 125 8.75 24.33 -8.29
N THR A 126 9.96 24.59 -8.76
CA THR A 126 10.26 25.57 -9.83
C THR A 126 10.00 25.01 -11.24
N PHE A 127 9.44 23.80 -11.33
CA PHE A 127 9.17 23.15 -12.61
C PHE A 127 7.84 23.61 -13.19
N ASP A 128 7.78 23.70 -14.51
CA ASP A 128 6.52 23.87 -15.22
C ASP A 128 5.62 22.63 -15.08
N GLU A 129 4.35 22.78 -15.41
CA GLU A 129 3.35 21.71 -15.25
C GLU A 129 3.71 20.44 -16.03
N GLU A 130 4.30 20.58 -17.22
CA GLU A 130 4.68 19.44 -18.07
C GLU A 130 5.84 18.64 -17.46
N LYS A 131 6.87 19.33 -16.99
CA LYS A 131 8.00 18.68 -16.29
C LYS A 131 7.57 18.01 -15.00
N THR A 132 6.66 18.63 -14.25
CA THR A 132 6.09 18.04 -13.03
C THR A 132 5.37 16.71 -13.36
N LYS A 133 4.54 16.67 -14.40
CA LYS A 133 3.86 15.44 -14.85
C LYS A 133 4.85 14.33 -15.25
N ILE A 134 5.91 14.69 -15.98
CA ILE A 134 6.96 13.73 -16.36
C ILE A 134 7.65 13.17 -15.13
N LEU A 135 8.03 14.01 -14.19
CA LEU A 135 8.69 13.62 -12.95
C LEU A 135 7.81 12.71 -12.10
N MET A 136 6.53 13.05 -11.94
CA MET A 136 5.55 12.21 -11.24
C MET A 136 5.47 10.81 -11.87
N LYS A 137 5.39 10.74 -13.20
CA LYS A 137 5.35 9.46 -13.92
C LYS A 137 6.63 8.64 -13.71
N TYR A 138 7.79 9.31 -13.75
CA TYR A 138 9.08 8.66 -13.48
C TYR A 138 9.12 8.04 -12.09
N TYR A 139 8.81 8.80 -11.05
CA TYR A 139 8.81 8.29 -9.66
C TYR A 139 7.77 7.20 -9.45
N LYS A 140 6.58 7.31 -10.07
CA LYS A 140 5.58 6.23 -10.04
C LYS A 140 6.14 4.93 -10.60
N CYS A 141 6.72 4.96 -11.79
CA CYS A 141 7.31 3.78 -12.42
C CYS A 141 8.45 3.20 -11.59
N THR A 142 9.29 4.05 -11.00
CA THR A 142 10.40 3.63 -10.15
C THR A 142 9.90 2.92 -8.89
N LEU A 143 8.95 3.50 -8.16
CA LEU A 143 8.36 2.91 -6.95
C LEU A 143 7.72 1.55 -7.23
N ILE A 144 6.92 1.46 -8.29
CA ILE A 144 6.26 0.22 -8.68
C ILE A 144 7.28 -0.83 -9.11
N GLY A 145 8.29 -0.44 -9.91
CA GLY A 145 9.34 -1.34 -10.38
C GLY A 145 10.14 -1.94 -9.25
N ILE A 146 10.61 -1.13 -8.30
CA ILE A 146 11.37 -1.58 -7.13
C ILE A 146 10.54 -2.54 -6.27
N LEU A 147 9.28 -2.21 -6.00
CA LEU A 147 8.43 -3.06 -5.17
C LEU A 147 8.11 -4.40 -5.85
N LEU A 148 7.85 -4.38 -7.16
CA LEU A 148 7.59 -5.61 -7.91
C LEU A 148 8.82 -6.51 -7.95
N ASP A 149 10.00 -5.98 -8.25
CA ASP A 149 11.26 -6.73 -8.25
C ASP A 149 11.52 -7.37 -6.89
N TRP A 150 11.34 -6.61 -5.82
CA TRP A 150 11.47 -7.12 -4.46
C TRP A 150 10.49 -8.27 -4.16
N LEU A 151 9.22 -8.14 -4.54
CA LEU A 151 8.21 -9.18 -4.33
C LEU A 151 8.44 -10.39 -5.25
N GLU A 152 8.87 -10.20 -6.50
CA GLU A 152 9.22 -11.27 -7.44
C GLU A 152 10.42 -12.08 -6.97
N SER A 153 11.37 -11.45 -6.29
CA SER A 153 12.52 -12.11 -5.64
C SER A 153 12.18 -12.72 -4.27
N ASP A 154 10.91 -12.90 -3.92
CA ASP A 154 10.45 -13.36 -2.61
C ASP A 154 10.91 -12.48 -1.44
N ALA A 155 11.08 -11.19 -1.73
CA ALA A 155 11.60 -10.21 -0.79
C ALA A 155 12.95 -10.65 -0.17
N SER A 156 13.82 -11.19 -0.99
CA SER A 156 15.07 -11.84 -0.57
C SER A 156 16.18 -10.88 -0.17
N TYR A 157 16.11 -9.62 -0.60
CA TYR A 157 17.10 -8.59 -0.27
C TYR A 157 16.54 -7.52 0.69
N ASP A 158 17.45 -6.76 1.30
CA ASP A 158 17.09 -5.64 2.17
C ASP A 158 16.62 -4.44 1.33
N LEU A 159 15.29 -4.26 1.26
CA LEU A 159 14.66 -3.18 0.49
C LEU A 159 15.06 -1.79 1.02
N ILE A 160 15.27 -1.66 2.34
CA ILE A 160 15.62 -0.38 2.97
C ILE A 160 17.05 0.01 2.57
N ALA A 161 17.99 -0.93 2.69
CA ALA A 161 19.38 -0.71 2.26
C ALA A 161 19.44 -0.41 0.75
N PHE A 162 18.73 -1.20 -0.07
CA PHE A 162 18.68 -0.98 -1.51
C PHE A 162 18.17 0.43 -1.88
N CYS A 163 17.11 0.91 -1.25
CA CYS A 163 16.60 2.25 -1.50
C CYS A 163 17.52 3.34 -0.95
N GLY A 164 18.19 3.09 0.19
CA GLY A 164 19.11 4.03 0.82
C GLY A 164 20.39 4.29 0.02
N ASP A 165 20.89 3.28 -0.70
CA ASP A 165 22.10 3.39 -1.53
C ASP A 165 21.88 4.24 -2.79
N PHE A 166 20.63 4.47 -3.20
CA PHE A 166 20.24 5.28 -4.36
C PHE A 166 19.73 6.68 -3.99
N CYS A 167 19.68 7.04 -2.74
CA CYS A 167 19.17 8.29 -2.21
C CYS A 167 20.24 9.13 -1.53
#